data_1fa913b2c701eadcbd5d1ff62273e507
#
_entry.id   1fa913b2c701eadcbd5d1ff62273e507
#
_cell.length_a   1.000
_cell.length_b   1.000
_cell.length_c   1.000
_cell.angle_alpha   90.00
_cell.angle_beta   90.00
_cell.angle_gamma   90.00
#
_symmetry.space_group_name_H-M   'P 1'
#
loop_
_entity.id
_entity.type
_entity.pdbx_description
1 polymer ?
#
loop_
_entity_poly.entity_id
_entity_poly.type
_entity_poly.pdbx_seq_one_letter_code
_entity_poly.pdbx_strand_id
1 'polypeptide(L)'
;MSKDDKVKDRELKDFGIIYLSGVIEDEASETVCKEIIEYNISGKVDHIQMIINSSGGSCPAGFAMIDIMEWSQLPIYTTGIGMIASMGLLVFMTGTKGRRVITPRTSLLSHRYSDISLGNHSQLLAGRKEQDLEHTRIVNHYLRYSEIDSKEKLEEYLLRDVDTWLTPEEAIQFGIADVIEPLNPQINGERR
;
A
#
# COMPACT_ATOMS: atom_id res chain seq x y z
N MET A 1 11.96 10.95 -48.28
CA MET A 1 12.15 11.15 -46.84
C MET A 1 11.07 10.32 -46.15
N SER A 2 11.40 9.08 -45.80
CA SER A 2 10.49 8.19 -45.07
C SER A 2 10.58 8.55 -43.58
N LYS A 3 9.50 9.10 -43.04
CA LYS A 3 9.34 9.23 -41.58
C LYS A 3 8.88 7.89 -41.06
N ASP A 4 9.81 7.03 -40.73
CA ASP A 4 9.60 5.97 -39.76
C ASP A 4 9.62 6.61 -38.35
N ASP A 5 8.53 7.25 -37.99
CA ASP A 5 8.22 7.51 -36.59
C ASP A 5 7.86 6.14 -36.00
N LYS A 6 8.90 5.42 -35.51
CA LYS A 6 8.69 4.32 -34.58
C LYS A 6 7.91 4.88 -33.41
N VAL A 7 6.63 4.54 -33.33
CA VAL A 7 5.84 4.71 -32.10
C VAL A 7 6.61 3.93 -31.05
N LYS A 8 7.35 4.64 -30.19
CA LYS A 8 8.08 4.05 -29.08
C LYS A 8 7.03 3.44 -28.18
N ASP A 9 7.07 2.12 -27.97
CA ASP A 9 6.18 1.47 -27.02
C ASP A 9 6.36 2.18 -25.66
N ARG A 10 5.31 2.85 -25.20
CA ARG A 10 5.31 3.57 -23.93
C ARG A 10 4.98 2.58 -22.84
N GLU A 11 5.80 2.55 -21.80
CA GLU A 11 5.60 1.74 -20.61
C GLU A 11 4.99 2.58 -19.48
N LEU A 12 4.41 1.94 -18.45
CA LEU A 12 3.83 2.65 -17.29
C LEU A 12 4.83 3.59 -16.63
N LYS A 13 6.09 3.20 -16.62
CA LYS A 13 7.19 4.03 -16.08
C LYS A 13 7.39 5.36 -16.82
N ASP A 14 7.00 5.48 -18.08
CA ASP A 14 7.08 6.75 -18.82
C ASP A 14 6.07 7.79 -18.29
N PHE A 15 5.09 7.35 -17.50
CA PHE A 15 4.02 8.18 -16.94
C PHE A 15 4.10 8.34 -15.42
N GLY A 16 5.14 7.84 -14.77
CA GLY A 16 5.24 7.86 -13.30
C GLY A 16 4.29 6.88 -12.61
N ILE A 17 3.90 5.79 -13.29
CA ILE A 17 2.92 4.83 -12.77
C ILE A 17 3.65 3.56 -12.33
N ILE A 18 3.41 3.16 -11.07
CA ILE A 18 3.80 1.86 -10.50
C ILE A 18 2.53 1.03 -10.33
N TYR A 19 2.56 -0.23 -10.77
CA TYR A 19 1.46 -1.18 -10.57
C TYR A 19 1.90 -2.32 -9.66
N LEU A 20 1.49 -2.25 -8.38
CA LEU A 20 1.72 -3.30 -7.38
C LEU A 20 0.53 -4.26 -7.37
N SER A 21 0.73 -5.48 -7.84
CA SER A 21 -0.31 -6.51 -7.91
C SER A 21 0.16 -7.84 -7.36
N GLY A 22 -0.76 -8.58 -6.74
CA GLY A 22 -0.49 -9.91 -6.20
C GLY A 22 0.12 -9.89 -4.78
N VAL A 23 0.94 -10.89 -4.48
CA VAL A 23 1.56 -11.04 -3.15
C VAL A 23 2.78 -10.15 -3.03
N ILE A 24 2.97 -9.53 -1.87
CA ILE A 24 4.16 -8.76 -1.54
C ILE A 24 5.27 -9.72 -1.09
N GLU A 25 6.26 -9.90 -1.95
CA GLU A 25 7.47 -10.68 -1.75
C GLU A 25 8.70 -9.85 -2.13
N ASP A 26 9.89 -10.39 -1.91
CA ASP A 26 11.15 -9.69 -2.13
C ASP A 26 11.27 -9.13 -3.55
N GLU A 27 10.87 -9.88 -4.59
CA GLU A 27 10.94 -9.45 -5.99
C GLU A 27 10.04 -8.23 -6.28
N ALA A 28 8.79 -8.26 -5.76
CA ALA A 28 7.85 -7.15 -5.90
C ALA A 28 8.37 -5.91 -5.14
N SER A 29 8.94 -6.11 -3.95
CA SER A 29 9.53 -5.04 -3.16
C SER A 29 10.74 -4.41 -3.86
N GLU A 30 11.65 -5.23 -4.36
CA GLU A 30 12.82 -4.75 -5.10
C GLU A 30 12.42 -3.91 -6.31
N THR A 31 11.43 -4.36 -7.07
CA THR A 31 10.93 -3.66 -8.25
C THR A 31 10.36 -2.29 -7.88
N VAL A 32 9.42 -2.24 -6.93
CA VAL A 32 8.78 -0.99 -6.49
C VAL A 32 9.81 -0.01 -5.91
N CYS A 33 10.71 -0.49 -5.06
CA CYS A 33 11.76 0.35 -4.47
C CYS A 33 12.67 0.97 -5.54
N LYS A 34 13.12 0.17 -6.52
CA LYS A 34 13.95 0.66 -7.63
C LYS A 34 13.22 1.71 -8.46
N GLU A 35 11.96 1.47 -8.82
CA GLU A 35 11.17 2.41 -9.61
C GLU A 35 10.99 3.75 -8.88
N ILE A 36 10.68 3.73 -7.57
CA ILE A 36 10.58 4.97 -6.78
C ILE A 36 11.92 5.72 -6.77
N ILE A 37 13.03 5.03 -6.57
CA ILE A 37 14.38 5.63 -6.59
C ILE A 37 14.67 6.24 -7.98
N GLU A 38 14.38 5.52 -9.05
CA GLU A 38 14.60 5.99 -10.43
C GLU A 38 13.78 7.25 -10.74
N TYR A 39 12.51 7.33 -10.31
CA TYR A 39 11.70 8.53 -10.48
C TYR A 39 12.30 9.74 -9.73
N ASN A 40 12.74 9.54 -8.48
CA ASN A 40 13.38 10.61 -7.71
C ASN A 40 14.68 11.11 -8.34
N ILE A 41 15.49 10.22 -8.94
CA ILE A 41 16.75 10.59 -9.61
C ILE A 41 16.49 11.24 -10.97
N SER A 42 15.52 10.73 -11.74
CA SER A 42 15.30 11.18 -13.10
C SER A 42 14.68 12.58 -13.21
N GLY A 43 13.92 13.01 -12.22
CA GLY A 43 13.19 14.27 -12.21
C GLY A 43 12.18 14.45 -13.34
N LYS A 44 11.72 13.34 -13.94
CA LYS A 44 10.83 13.36 -15.12
C LYS A 44 9.36 13.50 -14.79
N VAL A 45 8.99 13.30 -13.55
CA VAL A 45 7.60 13.32 -13.07
C VAL A 45 7.49 14.20 -11.83
N ASP A 46 6.33 14.81 -11.61
CA ASP A 46 6.06 15.65 -10.44
C ASP A 46 5.50 14.86 -9.27
N HIS A 47 5.00 13.66 -9.52
CA HIS A 47 4.48 12.72 -8.54
C HIS A 47 4.53 11.30 -9.09
N ILE A 48 4.41 10.33 -8.20
CA ILE A 48 4.31 8.91 -8.52
C ILE A 48 2.87 8.47 -8.28
N GLN A 49 2.26 7.80 -9.26
CA GLN A 49 0.96 7.17 -9.12
C GLN A 49 1.14 5.68 -8.87
N MET A 50 0.85 5.20 -7.66
CA MET A 50 0.91 3.78 -7.32
C MET A 50 -0.49 3.17 -7.31
N ILE A 51 -0.74 2.24 -8.21
CA ILE A 51 -1.99 1.46 -8.27
C ILE A 51 -1.76 0.14 -7.58
N ILE A 52 -2.62 -0.20 -6.61
CA ILE A 52 -2.42 -1.34 -5.71
C ILE A 52 -3.62 -2.29 -5.79
N ASN A 53 -3.32 -3.57 -6.09
CA ASN A 53 -4.23 -4.71 -6.01
C ASN A 53 -3.49 -5.89 -5.38
N SER A 54 -3.42 -5.93 -4.05
CA SER A 54 -2.56 -6.87 -3.34
C SER A 54 -3.25 -7.47 -2.12
N SER A 55 -3.08 -8.77 -1.95
CA SER A 55 -3.48 -9.50 -0.74
C SER A 55 -2.53 -9.30 0.45
N GLY A 56 -1.45 -8.55 0.29
CA GLY A 56 -0.38 -8.44 1.27
C GLY A 56 0.70 -9.50 1.09
N GLY A 57 1.42 -9.83 2.14
CA GLY A 57 2.52 -10.79 2.11
C GLY A 57 3.60 -10.51 3.15
N SER A 58 4.87 -10.61 2.77
CA SER A 58 6.04 -10.44 3.64
C SER A 58 6.09 -9.07 4.30
N CYS A 59 6.11 -9.03 5.63
CA CYS A 59 6.26 -7.79 6.39
C CYS A 59 7.59 -7.08 6.08
N PRO A 60 8.76 -7.75 6.08
CA PRO A 60 10.02 -7.09 5.72
C PRO A 60 10.01 -6.48 4.32
N ALA A 61 9.45 -7.19 3.33
CA ALA A 61 9.34 -6.70 1.96
C ALA A 61 8.42 -5.47 1.86
N GLY A 62 7.28 -5.49 2.56
CA GLY A 62 6.36 -4.36 2.60
C GLY A 62 6.91 -3.16 3.36
N PHE A 63 7.59 -3.36 4.49
CA PHE A 63 8.25 -2.26 5.19
C PHE A 63 9.39 -1.63 4.39
N ALA A 64 10.13 -2.41 3.59
CA ALA A 64 11.12 -1.84 2.67
C ALA A 64 10.47 -0.90 1.64
N MET A 65 9.29 -1.28 1.08
CA MET A 65 8.52 -0.36 0.22
C MET A 65 8.10 0.90 0.97
N ILE A 66 7.57 0.76 2.19
CA ILE A 66 7.12 1.88 3.03
C ILE A 66 8.28 2.84 3.31
N ASP A 67 9.44 2.33 3.72
CA ASP A 67 10.63 3.14 4.00
C ASP A 67 11.07 3.94 2.76
N ILE A 68 11.06 3.33 1.57
CA ILE A 68 11.40 4.02 0.32
C ILE A 68 10.29 5.02 -0.10
N MET A 69 9.02 4.73 0.17
CA MET A 69 7.93 5.69 -0.04
C MET A 69 8.10 6.92 0.87
N GLU A 70 8.45 6.73 2.13
CA GLU A 70 8.72 7.82 3.09
C GLU A 70 9.99 8.61 2.74
N TRP A 71 11.01 7.95 2.19
CA TRP A 71 12.24 8.59 1.71
C TRP A 71 12.01 9.45 0.46
N SER A 72 11.01 9.14 -0.36
CA SER A 72 10.76 9.81 -1.63
C SER A 72 10.54 11.33 -1.46
N GLN A 73 11.21 12.13 -2.30
CA GLN A 73 10.95 13.57 -2.39
C GLN A 73 9.75 13.89 -3.29
N LEU A 74 9.33 12.93 -4.11
CA LEU A 74 8.12 13.03 -4.91
C LEU A 74 6.92 12.56 -4.11
N PRO A 75 5.78 13.28 -4.15
CA PRO A 75 4.56 12.77 -3.54
C PRO A 75 4.11 11.48 -4.25
N ILE A 76 3.69 10.50 -3.45
CA ILE A 76 3.20 9.21 -3.96
C ILE A 76 1.70 9.13 -3.71
N TYR A 77 0.93 9.13 -4.80
CA TYR A 77 -0.52 8.98 -4.78
C TYR A 77 -0.86 7.50 -4.88
N THR A 78 -1.71 6.99 -4.00
CA THR A 78 -2.09 5.59 -4.01
C THR A 78 -3.53 5.41 -4.47
N THR A 79 -3.75 4.43 -5.35
CA THR A 79 -5.08 4.02 -5.77
C THR A 79 -5.27 2.53 -5.50
N GLY A 80 -6.16 2.21 -4.57
CA GLY A 80 -6.55 0.84 -4.26
C GLY A 80 -7.65 0.34 -5.17
N ILE A 81 -7.44 -0.79 -5.82
CA ILE A 81 -8.44 -1.46 -6.67
C ILE A 81 -8.54 -2.94 -6.30
N GLY A 82 -9.68 -3.57 -6.61
CA GLY A 82 -9.88 -4.99 -6.36
C GLY A 82 -9.76 -5.32 -4.87
N MET A 83 -8.56 -5.67 -4.41
CA MET A 83 -8.28 -5.97 -3.01
C MET A 83 -7.01 -5.25 -2.54
N ILE A 84 -7.07 -4.63 -1.37
CA ILE A 84 -5.93 -4.14 -0.61
C ILE A 84 -6.01 -4.72 0.81
N ALA A 85 -5.13 -5.67 1.11
CA ALA A 85 -5.23 -6.47 2.33
C ALA A 85 -3.89 -6.56 3.05
N SER A 86 -3.93 -6.67 4.39
CA SER A 86 -2.75 -6.96 5.20
C SER A 86 -1.61 -5.97 4.91
N MET A 87 -0.42 -6.43 4.57
CA MET A 87 0.72 -5.59 4.22
C MET A 87 0.44 -4.66 3.02
N GLY A 88 -0.42 -5.09 2.07
CA GLY A 88 -0.86 -4.25 0.95
C GLY A 88 -1.67 -3.03 1.41
N LEU A 89 -2.43 -3.17 2.50
CA LEU A 89 -3.17 -2.06 3.11
C LEU A 89 -2.21 -1.06 3.77
N LEU A 90 -1.16 -1.52 4.46
CA LEU A 90 -0.16 -0.64 5.05
C LEU A 90 0.61 0.15 3.98
N VAL A 91 1.02 -0.50 2.89
CA VAL A 91 1.65 0.18 1.74
C VAL A 91 0.70 1.23 1.15
N PHE A 92 -0.58 0.89 0.97
CA PHE A 92 -1.59 1.84 0.47
C PHE A 92 -1.72 3.07 1.38
N MET A 93 -1.80 2.86 2.70
CA MET A 93 -1.95 3.93 3.70
C MET A 93 -0.78 4.92 3.70
N THR A 94 0.43 4.49 3.30
CA THR A 94 1.64 5.33 3.23
C THR A 94 1.56 6.40 2.14
N GLY A 95 0.60 6.31 1.24
CA GLY A 95 0.36 7.33 0.22
C GLY A 95 0.17 8.73 0.80
N THR A 96 0.48 9.73 0.00
CA THR A 96 0.32 11.16 0.37
C THR A 96 -1.10 11.43 0.85
N LYS A 97 -1.25 11.98 2.08
CA LYS A 97 -2.56 12.31 2.67
C LYS A 97 -3.35 13.24 1.74
N GLY A 98 -4.63 12.97 1.56
CA GLY A 98 -5.52 13.62 0.61
C GLY A 98 -5.45 13.03 -0.82
N ARG A 99 -4.60 12.01 -1.04
CA ARG A 99 -4.36 11.38 -2.35
C ARG A 99 -4.40 9.85 -2.30
N ARG A 100 -4.98 9.28 -1.25
CA ARG A 100 -5.21 7.83 -1.11
C ARG A 100 -6.63 7.53 -1.58
N VAL A 101 -6.73 7.03 -2.79
CA VAL A 101 -8.01 6.82 -3.50
C VAL A 101 -8.37 5.33 -3.48
N ILE A 102 -9.62 5.01 -3.25
CA ILE A 102 -10.18 3.66 -3.43
C ILE A 102 -11.39 3.70 -4.34
N THR A 103 -11.70 2.58 -4.99
CA THR A 103 -12.92 2.47 -5.79
C THR A 103 -14.08 1.96 -4.94
N PRO A 104 -15.34 2.17 -5.36
CA PRO A 104 -16.51 1.65 -4.63
C PRO A 104 -16.55 0.12 -4.50
N ARG A 105 -15.71 -0.61 -5.23
CA ARG A 105 -15.63 -2.08 -5.21
C ARG A 105 -14.33 -2.60 -4.61
N THR A 106 -13.51 -1.74 -4.04
CA THR A 106 -12.28 -2.17 -3.38
C THR A 106 -12.61 -2.89 -2.08
N SER A 107 -12.12 -4.10 -1.94
CA SER A 107 -12.15 -4.85 -0.68
C SER A 107 -10.94 -4.49 0.17
N LEU A 108 -11.15 -4.16 1.43
CA LEU A 108 -10.07 -3.81 2.35
C LEU A 108 -10.05 -4.80 3.52
N LEU A 109 -8.87 -5.31 3.85
CA LEU A 109 -8.70 -6.23 4.97
C LEU A 109 -7.58 -5.76 5.90
N SER A 110 -7.92 -5.62 7.18
CA SER A 110 -7.00 -5.47 8.29
C SER A 110 -7.03 -6.70 9.20
N HIS A 111 -5.89 -7.12 9.68
CA HIS A 111 -5.76 -8.20 10.66
C HIS A 111 -4.50 -8.03 11.51
N ARG A 112 -4.45 -8.74 12.65
CA ARG A 112 -3.24 -8.83 13.47
C ARG A 112 -2.12 -9.54 12.71
N TYR A 113 -0.88 -9.22 13.09
CA TYR A 113 0.28 -9.98 12.61
C TYR A 113 0.06 -11.49 12.83
N SER A 114 0.31 -12.26 11.79
CA SER A 114 0.26 -13.72 11.84
C SER A 114 1.48 -14.31 11.15
N ASP A 115 2.10 -15.30 11.79
CA ASP A 115 3.27 -16.00 11.26
C ASP A 115 3.29 -17.45 11.77
N ILE A 116 4.07 -18.30 11.09
CA ILE A 116 4.34 -19.68 11.49
C ILE A 116 5.82 -19.81 11.80
N SER A 117 6.15 -20.04 13.07
CA SER A 117 7.54 -20.24 13.51
C SER A 117 7.83 -21.70 13.78
N LEU A 118 8.91 -22.22 13.19
CA LEU A 118 9.44 -23.56 13.41
C LEU A 118 10.93 -23.46 13.78
N GLY A 119 11.36 -24.26 14.75
CA GLY A 119 12.76 -24.29 15.13
C GLY A 119 13.00 -24.93 16.50
N ASN A 120 14.27 -24.95 16.95
CA ASN A 120 14.60 -25.34 18.31
C ASN A 120 14.21 -24.22 19.31
N HIS A 121 14.27 -24.52 20.60
CA HIS A 121 13.85 -23.60 21.67
C HIS A 121 14.47 -22.19 21.55
N SER A 122 15.79 -22.09 21.29
CA SER A 122 16.46 -20.80 21.18
C SER A 122 16.03 -20.02 19.94
N GLN A 123 15.80 -20.70 18.81
CA GLN A 123 15.28 -20.10 17.57
C GLN A 123 13.86 -19.59 17.76
N LEU A 124 12.99 -20.33 18.47
CA LEU A 124 11.62 -19.91 18.76
C LEU A 124 11.58 -18.68 19.66
N LEU A 125 12.48 -18.59 20.68
CA LEU A 125 12.58 -17.39 21.51
C LEU A 125 13.08 -16.17 20.72
N ALA A 126 14.06 -16.34 19.84
CA ALA A 126 14.53 -15.25 18.97
C ALA A 126 13.44 -14.81 17.98
N GLY A 127 12.72 -15.77 17.37
CA GLY A 127 11.60 -15.50 16.48
C GLY A 127 10.46 -14.75 17.18
N ARG A 128 10.15 -15.10 18.44
CA ARG A 128 9.15 -14.38 19.23
C ARG A 128 9.48 -12.89 19.36
N LYS A 129 10.76 -12.56 19.61
CA LYS A 129 11.18 -11.16 19.69
C LYS A 129 10.93 -10.43 18.37
N GLU A 130 11.23 -11.05 17.22
CA GLU A 130 10.98 -10.44 15.92
C GLU A 130 9.48 -10.24 15.66
N GLN A 131 8.64 -11.22 16.01
CA GLN A 131 7.18 -11.08 15.92
C GLN A 131 6.65 -9.90 16.74
N ASP A 132 7.17 -9.68 17.97
CA ASP A 132 6.78 -8.55 18.82
C ASP A 132 7.24 -7.20 18.21
N LEU A 133 8.39 -7.17 17.54
CA LEU A 133 8.88 -5.99 16.82
C LEU A 133 8.01 -5.70 15.58
N GLU A 134 7.67 -6.72 14.78
CA GLU A 134 6.77 -6.59 13.63
C GLU A 134 5.40 -6.08 14.05
N HIS A 135 4.81 -6.68 15.07
CA HIS A 135 3.54 -6.20 15.61
C HIS A 135 3.60 -4.73 16.04
N THR A 136 4.69 -4.34 16.71
CA THR A 136 4.90 -2.95 17.13
C THR A 136 5.00 -2.00 15.94
N ARG A 137 5.71 -2.39 14.87
CA ARG A 137 5.81 -1.60 13.63
C ARG A 137 4.44 -1.42 12.97
N ILE A 138 3.63 -2.49 12.91
CA ILE A 138 2.27 -2.45 12.36
C ILE A 138 1.39 -1.49 13.17
N VAL A 139 1.37 -1.61 14.49
CA VAL A 139 0.60 -0.72 15.38
C VAL A 139 0.99 0.74 15.16
N ASN A 140 2.28 1.04 15.18
CA ASN A 140 2.78 2.40 14.98
C ASN A 140 2.43 2.95 13.59
N HIS A 141 2.44 2.10 12.56
CA HIS A 141 2.06 2.48 11.22
C HIS A 141 0.59 2.89 11.13
N TYR A 142 -0.32 2.09 11.69
CA TYR A 142 -1.74 2.45 11.75
C TYR A 142 -1.98 3.77 12.50
N LEU A 143 -1.36 3.93 13.67
CA LEU A 143 -1.49 5.16 14.46
C LEU A 143 -0.96 6.41 13.73
N ARG A 144 0.03 6.23 12.84
CA ARG A 144 0.60 7.33 12.06
C ARG A 144 -0.23 7.71 10.84
N TYR A 145 -0.84 6.73 10.17
CA TYR A 145 -1.45 6.90 8.85
C TYR A 145 -2.98 6.82 8.83
N SER A 146 -3.61 6.64 9.99
CA SER A 146 -5.07 6.67 10.15
C SER A 146 -5.53 7.78 11.10
N GLU A 147 -6.83 7.91 11.31
CA GLU A 147 -7.43 8.80 12.31
C GLU A 147 -7.65 8.09 13.66
N ILE A 148 -7.12 6.88 13.83
CA ILE A 148 -7.17 6.14 15.09
C ILE A 148 -6.06 6.64 16.01
N ASP A 149 -6.41 7.12 17.18
CA ASP A 149 -5.55 7.86 18.10
C ASP A 149 -4.97 7.02 19.25
N SER A 150 -5.39 5.76 19.38
CA SER A 150 -4.91 4.89 20.46
C SER A 150 -4.84 3.42 20.05
N LYS A 151 -3.97 2.68 20.75
CA LYS A 151 -3.80 1.24 20.52
C LYS A 151 -5.08 0.47 20.87
N GLU A 152 -5.79 0.87 21.91
CA GLU A 152 -7.03 0.25 22.36
C GLU A 152 -8.10 0.34 21.26
N LYS A 153 -8.29 1.52 20.67
CA LYS A 153 -9.20 1.71 19.54
C LYS A 153 -8.75 0.93 18.30
N LEU A 154 -7.43 0.88 18.06
CA LEU A 154 -6.88 0.11 16.92
C LEU A 154 -7.18 -1.39 17.10
N GLU A 155 -7.00 -1.95 18.28
CA GLU A 155 -7.34 -3.34 18.59
C GLU A 155 -8.85 -3.62 18.57
N GLU A 156 -9.66 -2.65 18.92
CA GLU A 156 -11.12 -2.74 18.88
C GLU A 156 -11.66 -2.76 17.44
N TYR A 157 -11.12 -1.92 16.55
CA TYR A 157 -11.72 -1.68 15.24
C TYR A 157 -10.98 -2.37 14.07
N LEU A 158 -9.65 -2.42 14.07
CA LEU A 158 -8.86 -2.87 12.93
C LEU A 158 -7.99 -4.09 13.20
N LEU A 159 -7.35 -4.19 14.37
CA LEU A 159 -6.47 -5.30 14.73
C LEU A 159 -7.16 -6.26 15.71
N ARG A 160 -8.34 -6.71 15.34
CA ARG A 160 -9.16 -7.66 16.12
C ARG A 160 -8.56 -9.07 16.10
N ASP A 161 -9.13 -9.97 16.93
CA ASP A 161 -8.74 -11.40 16.93
C ASP A 161 -9.20 -12.15 15.68
N VAL A 162 -10.00 -11.50 14.84
CA VAL A 162 -10.49 -12.03 13.57
C VAL A 162 -10.22 -11.04 12.45
N ASP A 163 -10.20 -11.51 11.23
CA ASP A 163 -10.09 -10.67 10.03
C ASP A 163 -11.14 -9.56 10.04
N THR A 164 -10.69 -8.34 9.83
CA THR A 164 -11.57 -7.15 9.80
C THR A 164 -11.67 -6.65 8.37
N TRP A 165 -12.79 -6.96 7.74
CA TRP A 165 -13.13 -6.45 6.41
C TRP A 165 -13.79 -5.08 6.55
N LEU A 166 -13.33 -4.11 5.75
CA LEU A 166 -13.84 -2.75 5.76
C LEU A 166 -14.56 -2.46 4.45
N THR A 167 -15.68 -1.75 4.58
CA THR A 167 -16.27 -1.06 3.44
C THR A 167 -15.42 0.15 3.04
N PRO A 168 -15.56 0.67 1.81
CA PRO A 168 -14.91 1.91 1.41
C PRO A 168 -15.23 3.09 2.35
N GLU A 169 -16.47 3.18 2.84
CA GLU A 169 -16.92 4.24 3.76
C GLU A 169 -16.24 4.14 5.13
N GLU A 170 -16.10 2.92 5.67
CA GLU A 170 -15.36 2.69 6.92
C GLU A 170 -13.88 3.03 6.76
N ALA A 171 -13.27 2.74 5.59
CA ALA A 171 -11.89 3.13 5.31
C ALA A 171 -11.71 4.66 5.32
N ILE A 172 -12.68 5.42 4.81
CA ILE A 172 -12.70 6.89 4.94
C ILE A 172 -12.87 7.30 6.41
N GLN A 173 -13.83 6.70 7.12
CA GLN A 173 -14.12 7.02 8.52
C GLN A 173 -12.91 6.82 9.43
N PHE A 174 -12.14 5.76 9.20
CA PHE A 174 -10.92 5.49 9.96
C PHE A 174 -9.69 6.26 9.44
N GLY A 175 -9.83 7.07 8.38
CA GLY A 175 -8.72 7.82 7.79
C GLY A 175 -7.68 6.94 7.10
N ILE A 176 -8.03 5.72 6.72
CA ILE A 176 -7.21 4.78 5.94
C ILE A 176 -7.13 5.24 4.49
N ALA A 177 -8.25 5.66 3.93
CA ALA A 177 -8.36 6.25 2.59
C ALA A 177 -8.87 7.70 2.69
N ASP A 178 -8.68 8.48 1.64
CA ASP A 178 -9.09 9.88 1.60
C ASP A 178 -10.28 10.11 0.67
N VAL A 179 -10.39 9.31 -0.40
CA VAL A 179 -11.41 9.50 -1.45
C VAL A 179 -11.93 8.16 -1.95
N ILE A 180 -13.25 8.06 -2.12
CA ILE A 180 -13.89 6.98 -2.88
C ILE A 180 -14.23 7.55 -4.25
N GLU A 181 -13.58 7.07 -5.30
CA GLU A 181 -13.79 7.58 -6.66
C GLU A 181 -13.96 6.44 -7.67
N PRO A 182 -15.01 6.46 -8.50
CA PRO A 182 -15.12 5.55 -9.62
C PRO A 182 -14.06 5.92 -10.67
N LEU A 183 -13.33 4.92 -11.18
CA LEU A 183 -12.25 5.14 -12.17
C LEU A 183 -12.75 5.73 -13.49
N ASN A 184 -14.05 5.65 -13.77
CA ASN A 184 -14.66 6.31 -14.92
C ASN A 184 -15.92 7.08 -14.50
N PRO A 185 -15.81 8.38 -14.20
CA PRO A 185 -16.93 9.20 -13.77
C PRO A 185 -18.04 9.34 -14.85
N GLN A 186 -17.75 9.06 -16.12
CA GLN A 186 -18.74 9.13 -17.20
C GLN A 186 -19.78 7.99 -17.15
N ILE A 187 -19.45 6.86 -16.48
CA ILE A 187 -20.38 5.73 -16.36
C ILE A 187 -21.55 6.06 -15.41
N ASN A 188 -21.37 6.98 -14.48
CA ASN A 188 -22.37 7.36 -13.48
C ASN A 188 -23.24 8.56 -13.88
N GLY A 189 -23.15 9.04 -15.11
CA GLY A 189 -24.03 10.09 -15.65
C GLY A 189 -23.73 11.51 -15.18
N GLU A 190 -22.71 11.72 -14.37
CA GLU A 190 -22.26 13.04 -13.97
C GLU A 190 -21.27 13.59 -15.01
N ARG A 191 -21.79 14.39 -15.95
CA ARG A 191 -20.93 15.25 -16.78
C ARG A 191 -20.51 16.44 -15.92
N ARG A 192 -19.24 16.56 -15.67
CA ARG A 192 -18.63 17.82 -15.20
C ARG A 192 -18.50 18.79 -16.36
#